data_2d4b4a6f10a9ce2df18adf810b15d46e
#
_entry.id   2d4b4a6f10a9ce2df18adf810b15d46e
#
_cell.length_a   1.000
_cell.length_b   1.000
_cell.length_c   1.000
_cell.angle_alpha   90.00
_cell.angle_beta   90.00
_cell.angle_gamma   90.00
#
_symmetry.space_group_name_H-M   'P 1'
#
loop_
_entity.id
_entity.type
_entity.pdbx_description
1 polymer ?
#
loop_
_entity_poly.entity_id
_entity_poly.type
_entity_poly.pdbx_seq_one_letter_code
_entity_poly.pdbx_strand_id
1 'polypeptide(L)'
;MFLRTLRIMKVAQLCVLGLVLLVGSSLVCAGTPNSNTVVNNGMSSWTINGQANPSLTLVRGQTYEFVMQNTSAAHPFNINAFNTTGSANQYNNGVTNNGASGTQTLTFVVPIDAPDGLHYNCGNHAAMNGPISIINEVLFADGFDPIQAVAPK
;
A
#
# COMPACT_ATOMS: atom_id res chain seq x y z
N MET A 1 33.99 27.20 -11.36
CA MET A 1 33.85 26.63 -10.00
C MET A 1 32.44 26.10 -9.88
N PHE A 2 32.22 24.81 -10.25
CA PHE A 2 30.88 24.19 -10.30
C PHE A 2 30.70 23.32 -9.05
N LEU A 3 29.78 23.72 -8.16
CA LEU A 3 29.32 22.88 -7.06
C LEU A 3 28.36 21.80 -7.62
N ARG A 4 28.80 20.56 -7.61
CA ARG A 4 27.92 19.40 -7.85
C ARG A 4 27.19 19.07 -6.56
N THR A 5 25.86 19.23 -6.57
CA THR A 5 24.96 18.79 -5.52
C THR A 5 24.97 17.27 -5.44
N LEU A 6 25.50 16.74 -4.35
CA LEU A 6 25.51 15.31 -4.04
C LEU A 6 24.08 14.86 -3.70
N ARG A 7 23.45 14.10 -4.58
CA ARG A 7 22.18 13.42 -4.27
C ARG A 7 22.48 12.26 -3.31
N ILE A 8 21.88 12.33 -2.13
CA ILE A 8 21.93 11.27 -1.12
C ILE A 8 21.22 10.04 -1.70
N MET A 9 22.00 9.02 -2.04
CA MET A 9 21.47 7.70 -2.38
C MET A 9 20.88 7.09 -1.11
N LYS A 10 19.63 6.64 -1.21
CA LYS A 10 19.00 5.85 -0.15
C LYS A 10 19.86 4.62 0.11
N VAL A 11 20.32 4.51 1.35
CA VAL A 11 21.12 3.38 1.83
C VAL A 11 20.28 2.12 1.72
N ALA A 12 20.70 1.20 0.86
CA ALA A 12 20.17 -0.15 0.82
C ALA A 12 20.46 -0.79 2.18
N GLN A 13 19.42 -1.26 2.84
CA GLN A 13 19.50 -1.90 4.14
C GLN A 13 20.28 -3.21 4.02
N LEU A 14 21.50 -3.22 4.55
CA LEU A 14 22.37 -4.39 4.59
C LEU A 14 21.74 -5.42 5.54
N CYS A 15 21.24 -6.53 4.98
CA CYS A 15 20.93 -7.71 5.78
C CYS A 15 22.26 -8.30 6.30
N VAL A 16 22.51 -8.19 7.60
CA VAL A 16 23.67 -8.82 8.24
C VAL A 16 23.50 -10.33 8.21
N LEU A 17 24.36 -11.00 7.43
CA LEU A 17 24.43 -12.46 7.36
C LEU A 17 25.02 -13.00 8.68
N GLY A 18 24.14 -13.51 9.54
CA GLY A 18 24.53 -14.42 10.59
C GLY A 18 24.58 -15.86 10.05
N LEU A 19 25.75 -16.42 9.93
CA LEU A 19 25.97 -17.79 9.47
C LEU A 19 25.45 -18.79 10.52
N VAL A 20 24.27 -19.40 10.27
CA VAL A 20 23.81 -20.61 10.97
C VAL A 20 23.39 -21.63 9.93
N LEU A 21 23.97 -22.84 10.08
CA LEU A 21 23.80 -24.00 9.20
C LEU A 21 22.35 -24.52 9.17
N LEU A 22 21.90 -24.83 7.93
CA LEU A 22 21.00 -25.90 7.51
C LEU A 22 19.59 -25.99 8.18
N VAL A 23 18.61 -25.43 7.52
CA VAL A 23 17.45 -26.09 6.89
C VAL A 23 16.86 -25.01 5.99
N GLY A 24 16.49 -25.33 4.73
CA GLY A 24 16.10 -24.37 3.71
C GLY A 24 14.85 -23.54 4.02
N SER A 25 14.98 -22.58 4.90
CA SER A 25 14.03 -21.52 5.13
C SER A 25 14.51 -20.31 4.33
N SER A 26 13.86 -20.04 3.20
CA SER A 26 14.02 -18.77 2.51
C SER A 26 13.71 -17.65 3.51
N LEU A 27 14.73 -16.90 3.94
CA LEU A 27 14.51 -15.66 4.65
C LEU A 27 13.83 -14.71 3.65
N VAL A 28 12.49 -14.64 3.72
CA VAL A 28 11.75 -13.56 3.07
C VAL A 28 12.08 -12.30 3.87
N CYS A 29 12.92 -11.45 3.31
CA CYS A 29 13.15 -10.11 3.86
C CYS A 29 11.82 -9.35 3.73
N ALA A 30 11.05 -9.28 4.80
CA ALA A 30 9.85 -8.45 4.82
C ALA A 30 10.30 -6.99 4.66
N GLY A 31 9.98 -6.38 3.54
CA GLY A 31 10.18 -4.95 3.31
C GLY A 31 9.46 -4.14 4.40
N THR A 32 9.94 -2.93 4.67
CA THR A 32 9.21 -2.02 5.57
C THR A 32 7.83 -1.71 4.97
N PRO A 33 6.75 -1.80 5.76
CA PRO A 33 5.41 -1.49 5.27
C PRO A 33 5.31 -0.07 4.72
N ASN A 34 4.53 0.11 3.65
CA ASN A 34 4.17 1.42 3.15
C ASN A 34 3.05 1.99 4.04
N SER A 35 3.38 2.94 4.91
CA SER A 35 2.45 3.50 5.88
C SER A 35 1.65 4.66 5.30
N ASN A 36 0.33 4.62 5.48
CA ASN A 36 -0.62 5.66 5.07
C ASN A 36 -1.38 6.16 6.29
N THR A 37 -1.43 7.46 6.49
CA THR A 37 -2.25 8.07 7.54
C THR A 37 -3.69 8.23 7.05
N VAL A 38 -4.67 7.90 7.89
CA VAL A 38 -6.09 7.96 7.56
C VAL A 38 -6.85 8.77 8.60
N VAL A 39 -7.59 9.79 8.15
CA VAL A 39 -8.46 10.65 8.97
C VAL A 39 -9.84 10.70 8.32
N ASN A 40 -10.90 10.77 9.10
CA ASN A 40 -12.23 11.06 8.56
C ASN A 40 -12.51 12.57 8.55
N ASN A 41 -13.05 13.09 7.44
CA ASN A 41 -13.56 14.45 7.33
C ASN A 41 -15.10 14.42 7.45
N GLY A 42 -15.58 14.37 8.70
CA GLY A 42 -16.99 14.13 8.97
C GLY A 42 -17.46 12.84 8.31
N MET A 43 -18.59 12.91 7.59
CA MET A 43 -19.18 11.82 6.82
C MET A 43 -18.92 11.95 5.32
N SER A 44 -18.10 12.93 4.90
CA SER A 44 -17.96 13.34 3.51
C SER A 44 -16.84 12.61 2.78
N SER A 45 -15.72 12.37 3.48
CA SER A 45 -14.55 11.74 2.84
C SER A 45 -13.62 11.11 3.86
N TRP A 46 -12.85 10.14 3.38
CA TRP A 46 -11.57 9.79 3.98
C TRP A 46 -10.50 10.77 3.52
N THR A 47 -9.64 11.19 4.42
CA THR A 47 -8.41 11.91 4.07
C THR A 47 -7.25 10.94 4.27
N ILE A 48 -6.60 10.55 3.17
CA ILE A 48 -5.45 9.62 3.18
C ILE A 48 -4.22 10.40 2.74
N ASN A 49 -3.20 10.45 3.61
CA ASN A 49 -1.98 11.23 3.38
C ASN A 49 -2.27 12.69 2.98
N GLY A 50 -3.29 13.29 3.57
CA GLY A 50 -3.70 14.67 3.30
C GLY A 50 -4.61 14.89 2.09
N GLN A 51 -4.96 13.84 1.33
CA GLN A 51 -5.84 13.94 0.15
C GLN A 51 -7.23 13.35 0.45
N ALA A 52 -8.28 14.05 0.01
CA ALA A 52 -9.66 13.61 0.19
C ALA A 52 -10.01 12.53 -0.85
N ASN A 53 -10.45 11.37 -0.39
CA ASN A 53 -10.85 10.21 -1.20
C ASN A 53 -9.90 9.92 -2.38
N PRO A 54 -8.56 9.82 -2.18
CA PRO A 54 -7.65 9.62 -3.30
C PRO A 54 -7.84 8.23 -3.94
N SER A 55 -7.53 8.12 -5.23
CA SER A 55 -7.27 6.82 -5.85
C SER A 55 -5.94 6.28 -5.31
N LEU A 56 -5.92 5.00 -4.93
CA LEU A 56 -4.73 4.32 -4.43
C LEU A 56 -4.18 3.38 -5.50
N THR A 57 -2.85 3.25 -5.57
CA THR A 57 -2.19 2.22 -6.36
C THR A 57 -1.33 1.39 -5.42
N LEU A 58 -1.61 0.09 -5.35
CA LEU A 58 -0.89 -0.86 -4.52
C LEU A 58 -0.21 -1.90 -5.40
N VAL A 59 0.93 -2.43 -4.94
CA VAL A 59 1.75 -3.38 -5.70
C VAL A 59 1.63 -4.77 -5.05
N ARG A 60 1.42 -5.80 -5.86
CA ARG A 60 1.37 -7.20 -5.40
C ARG A 60 2.66 -7.58 -4.69
N GLY A 61 2.53 -8.34 -3.61
CA GLY A 61 3.66 -8.77 -2.77
C GLY A 61 4.12 -7.71 -1.75
N GLN A 62 3.66 -6.46 -1.85
CA GLN A 62 4.01 -5.41 -0.90
C GLN A 62 3.04 -5.35 0.27
N THR A 63 3.49 -4.76 1.38
CA THR A 63 2.68 -4.54 2.59
C THR A 63 2.35 -3.07 2.75
N TYR A 64 1.08 -2.79 3.01
CA TYR A 64 0.56 -1.45 3.25
C TYR A 64 -0.12 -1.39 4.61
N GLU A 65 0.13 -0.32 5.35
CA GLU A 65 -0.55 -0.01 6.59
C GLU A 65 -1.41 1.24 6.39
N PHE A 66 -2.65 1.18 6.87
CA PHE A 66 -3.56 2.31 6.97
C PHE A 66 -3.76 2.60 8.45
N VAL A 67 -3.09 3.64 8.92
CA VAL A 67 -3.04 4.04 10.33
C VAL A 67 -4.14 5.06 10.59
N MET A 68 -5.19 4.64 11.31
CA MET A 68 -6.28 5.54 11.71
C MET A 68 -5.77 6.55 12.72
N GLN A 69 -5.90 7.83 12.40
CA GLN A 69 -5.51 8.93 13.30
C GLN A 69 -6.74 9.53 13.98
N ASN A 70 -7.12 8.93 15.09
CA ASN A 70 -8.25 9.39 15.91
C ASN A 70 -9.57 9.48 15.12
N THR A 71 -9.85 8.50 14.25
CA THR A 71 -11.10 8.44 13.50
C THR A 71 -12.25 8.04 14.41
N SER A 72 -13.47 8.50 14.11
CA SER A 72 -14.64 8.08 14.86
C SER A 72 -14.93 6.58 14.68
N ALA A 73 -15.34 5.89 15.74
CA ALA A 73 -15.81 4.50 15.67
C ALA A 73 -17.03 4.31 14.75
N ALA A 74 -17.76 5.41 14.46
CA ALA A 74 -18.85 5.40 13.48
C ALA A 74 -18.35 5.31 12.02
N HIS A 75 -17.04 5.34 11.80
CA HIS A 75 -16.43 5.28 10.47
C HIS A 75 -15.44 4.10 10.38
N PRO A 76 -15.91 2.83 10.29
CA PRO A 76 -15.02 1.71 10.01
C PRO A 76 -14.42 1.84 8.61
N PHE A 77 -13.08 1.78 8.50
CA PHE A 77 -12.37 1.79 7.23
C PHE A 77 -12.24 0.37 6.69
N ASN A 78 -12.93 0.08 5.60
CA ASN A 78 -12.98 -1.24 4.98
C ASN A 78 -12.23 -1.28 3.66
N ILE A 79 -11.58 -2.40 3.36
CA ILE A 79 -11.21 -2.79 2.00
C ILE A 79 -12.27 -3.76 1.50
N ASN A 80 -12.97 -3.39 0.41
CA ASN A 80 -14.09 -4.11 -0.17
C ASN A 80 -13.77 -4.56 -1.60
N ALA A 81 -14.39 -5.66 -2.04
CA ALA A 81 -14.32 -6.10 -3.43
C ALA A 81 -15.05 -5.15 -4.39
N PHE A 82 -16.06 -4.42 -3.88
CA PHE A 82 -16.88 -3.48 -4.66
C PHE A 82 -17.06 -2.17 -3.89
N ASN A 83 -17.41 -1.09 -4.61
CA ASN A 83 -17.76 0.18 -3.99
C ASN A 83 -19.12 0.08 -3.28
N THR A 84 -19.11 -0.27 -2.01
CA THR A 84 -20.32 -0.44 -1.18
C THR A 84 -20.02 -0.18 0.29
N THR A 85 -21.03 0.27 1.02
CA THR A 85 -20.96 0.37 2.49
C THR A 85 -21.15 -1.01 3.14
N GLY A 86 -20.84 -1.08 4.43
CA GLY A 86 -20.97 -2.30 5.23
C GLY A 86 -19.80 -3.26 5.09
N SER A 87 -19.92 -4.41 5.74
CA SER A 87 -18.88 -5.43 5.81
C SER A 87 -19.15 -6.67 4.94
N ALA A 88 -20.31 -6.74 4.28
CA ALA A 88 -20.72 -7.93 3.52
C ALA A 88 -19.82 -8.22 2.31
N ASN A 89 -19.15 -7.20 1.78
CA ASN A 89 -18.28 -7.31 0.61
C ASN A 89 -16.80 -7.05 0.94
N GLN A 90 -16.42 -7.21 2.20
CA GLN A 90 -15.01 -7.07 2.59
C GLN A 90 -14.13 -8.07 1.84
N TYR A 91 -13.04 -7.55 1.28
CA TYR A 91 -11.95 -8.36 0.77
C TYR A 91 -10.97 -8.61 1.92
N ASN A 92 -10.87 -9.86 2.38
CA ASN A 92 -10.11 -10.21 3.57
C ASN A 92 -8.81 -10.99 3.27
N ASN A 93 -8.57 -11.40 2.01
CA ASN A 93 -7.33 -12.10 1.66
C ASN A 93 -6.13 -11.14 1.80
N GLY A 94 -5.25 -11.44 2.75
CA GLY A 94 -4.10 -10.61 3.10
C GLY A 94 -4.42 -9.36 3.94
N VAL A 95 -5.70 -9.11 4.31
CA VAL A 95 -6.11 -7.96 5.12
C VAL A 95 -6.26 -8.36 6.58
N THR A 96 -5.60 -7.63 7.46
CA THR A 96 -5.76 -7.75 8.91
C THR A 96 -6.46 -6.50 9.44
N ASN A 97 -7.40 -6.69 10.36
CA ASN A 97 -8.19 -5.64 10.99
C ASN A 97 -9.01 -4.82 9.97
N ASN A 98 -9.67 -5.52 9.03
CA ASN A 98 -10.59 -4.90 8.08
C ASN A 98 -11.80 -4.30 8.82
N GLY A 99 -12.01 -3.00 8.72
CA GLY A 99 -12.97 -2.25 9.52
C GLY A 99 -12.31 -1.43 10.65
N ALA A 100 -11.01 -1.16 10.54
CA ALA A 100 -10.27 -0.36 11.50
C ALA A 100 -10.89 1.03 11.72
N SER A 101 -10.84 1.52 12.96
CA SER A 101 -11.31 2.85 13.38
C SER A 101 -10.51 3.34 14.60
N GLY A 102 -10.78 4.52 15.08
CA GLY A 102 -10.09 5.10 16.25
C GLY A 102 -8.61 5.35 15.95
N THR A 103 -7.75 4.62 16.63
CA THR A 103 -6.28 4.66 16.48
C THR A 103 -5.73 3.32 15.99
N GLN A 104 -6.60 2.46 15.46
CA GLN A 104 -6.23 1.15 14.95
C GLN A 104 -5.48 1.25 13.62
N THR A 105 -4.77 0.18 13.26
CA THR A 105 -4.14 0.03 11.96
C THR A 105 -4.79 -1.14 11.23
N LEU A 106 -5.18 -0.90 9.97
CA LEU A 106 -5.48 -1.96 9.03
C LEU A 106 -4.18 -2.28 8.27
N THR A 107 -3.82 -3.55 8.21
CA THR A 107 -2.64 -4.01 7.44
C THR A 107 -3.11 -4.82 6.25
N PHE A 108 -2.59 -4.51 5.07
CA PHE A 108 -2.85 -5.23 3.84
C PHE A 108 -1.53 -5.74 3.22
N VAL A 109 -1.31 -7.04 3.34
CA VAL A 109 -0.27 -7.75 2.59
C VAL A 109 -0.90 -8.14 1.26
N VAL A 110 -0.57 -7.42 0.18
CA VAL A 110 -1.24 -7.60 -1.13
C VAL A 110 -0.86 -8.95 -1.71
N PRO A 111 -1.81 -9.90 -1.85
CA PRO A 111 -1.51 -11.19 -2.44
C PRO A 111 -1.08 -11.09 -3.91
N ILE A 112 -0.28 -12.06 -4.37
CA ILE A 112 0.14 -12.13 -5.78
C ILE A 112 -1.06 -12.34 -6.72
N ASP A 113 -2.09 -13.03 -6.24
CA ASP A 113 -3.35 -13.33 -6.94
C ASP A 113 -4.48 -12.36 -6.60
N ALA A 114 -4.19 -11.21 -5.95
CA ALA A 114 -5.21 -10.20 -5.67
C ALA A 114 -5.88 -9.72 -6.98
N PRO A 115 -7.18 -9.37 -6.96
CA PRO A 115 -7.83 -8.78 -8.13
C PRO A 115 -7.20 -7.42 -8.48
N ASP A 116 -7.29 -7.00 -9.74
CA ASP A 116 -6.69 -5.74 -10.23
C ASP A 116 -7.35 -4.49 -9.64
N GLY A 117 -8.59 -4.61 -9.16
CA GLY A 117 -9.34 -3.51 -8.57
C GLY A 117 -10.05 -3.91 -7.29
N LEU A 118 -9.92 -3.06 -6.28
CA LEU A 118 -10.62 -3.09 -5.01
C LEU A 118 -11.12 -1.67 -4.70
N HIS A 119 -11.83 -1.52 -3.59
CA HIS A 119 -12.24 -0.21 -3.08
C HIS A 119 -11.97 -0.12 -1.58
N TYR A 120 -11.59 1.06 -1.11
CA TYR A 120 -11.74 1.36 0.32
C TYR A 120 -13.05 2.12 0.53
N ASN A 121 -13.76 1.79 1.60
CA ASN A 121 -15.07 2.36 1.92
C ASN A 121 -15.21 2.59 3.42
N CYS A 122 -16.04 3.55 3.81
CA CYS A 122 -16.60 3.58 5.15
C CYS A 122 -17.71 2.53 5.28
N GLY A 123 -17.75 1.82 6.42
CA GLY A 123 -18.82 0.88 6.70
C GLY A 123 -20.22 1.49 6.72
N ASN A 124 -20.35 2.81 7.02
CA ASN A 124 -21.62 3.46 7.26
C ASN A 124 -21.96 4.60 6.28
N HIS A 125 -20.96 5.17 5.57
CA HIS A 125 -21.16 6.40 4.77
C HIS A 125 -20.63 6.23 3.35
N ALA A 126 -21.52 6.21 2.37
CA ALA A 126 -21.23 5.94 0.97
C ALA A 126 -20.30 7.00 0.31
N ALA A 127 -20.31 8.24 0.79
CA ALA A 127 -19.43 9.29 0.26
C ALA A 127 -17.94 9.10 0.61
N MET A 128 -17.66 8.31 1.64
CA MET A 128 -16.29 8.05 2.12
C MET A 128 -15.73 6.79 1.46
N ASN A 129 -15.25 6.94 0.23
CA ASN A 129 -14.73 5.82 -0.56
C ASN A 129 -13.70 6.27 -1.61
N GLY A 130 -12.95 5.32 -2.15
CA GLY A 130 -12.12 5.52 -3.32
C GLY A 130 -11.64 4.19 -3.91
N PRO A 131 -11.22 4.19 -5.18
CA PRO A 131 -10.72 3.00 -5.86
C PRO A 131 -9.30 2.64 -5.40
N ILE A 132 -9.01 1.34 -5.41
CA ILE A 132 -7.69 0.78 -5.24
C ILE A 132 -7.34 0.00 -6.51
N SER A 133 -6.30 0.45 -7.24
CA SER A 133 -5.73 -0.30 -8.36
C SER A 133 -4.59 -1.18 -7.84
N ILE A 134 -4.61 -2.46 -8.15
CA ILE A 134 -3.56 -3.42 -7.80
C ILE A 134 -2.74 -3.71 -9.05
N ILE A 135 -1.44 -3.44 -8.98
CA ILE A 135 -0.51 -3.63 -10.10
C ILE A 135 0.59 -4.62 -9.75
N ASN A 136 1.25 -5.17 -10.77
CA ASN A 136 2.47 -5.95 -10.58
C ASN A 136 3.66 -5.02 -10.32
N GLU A 137 4.64 -5.49 -9.57
CA GLU A 137 5.92 -4.79 -9.49
C GLU A 137 6.56 -4.77 -10.88
N VAL A 138 6.93 -3.59 -11.36
CA VAL A 138 7.69 -3.46 -12.60
C VAL A 138 9.16 -3.65 -12.23
N LEU A 139 9.65 -4.87 -12.36
CA LEU A 139 11.08 -5.13 -12.28
C LEU A 139 11.69 -4.62 -13.59
N PHE A 140 12.36 -3.48 -13.54
CA PHE A 140 13.32 -3.14 -14.59
C PHE A 140 14.50 -4.09 -14.39
N ALA A 141 14.54 -5.15 -15.24
CA ALA A 141 15.69 -6.03 -15.28
C ALA A 141 16.91 -5.19 -15.60
N ASP A 142 17.91 -5.31 -14.76
CA ASP A 142 19.23 -4.67 -14.79
C ASP A 142 19.61 -3.97 -16.10
N GLY A 143 19.66 -2.62 -16.04
CA GLY A 143 20.41 -1.81 -17.00
C GLY A 143 19.78 -1.62 -18.39
N PHE A 144 18.53 -2.00 -18.62
CA PHE A 144 17.86 -1.60 -19.86
C PHE A 144 17.35 -0.17 -19.72
N ASP A 145 18.18 0.78 -20.11
CA ASP A 145 17.77 2.17 -20.32
C ASP A 145 16.89 2.22 -21.59
N PRO A 146 15.57 2.46 -21.49
CA PRO A 146 14.67 2.51 -22.66
C PRO A 146 15.00 3.66 -23.63
N ILE A 147 15.97 4.52 -23.32
CA ILE A 147 16.39 5.64 -24.17
C ILE A 147 17.45 5.23 -25.21
N GLN A 148 17.99 4.01 -25.15
CA GLN A 148 18.99 3.54 -26.13
C GLN A 148 18.36 2.84 -27.36
N ALA A 149 17.06 2.75 -27.45
CA ALA A 149 16.40 2.23 -28.64
C ALA A 149 16.14 3.36 -29.63
N VAL A 150 16.91 3.30 -30.73
CA VAL A 150 16.69 3.98 -32.02
C VAL A 150 17.42 5.31 -32.21
N ALA A 151 18.71 5.23 -32.52
CA ALA A 151 19.25 6.14 -33.50
C ALA A 151 18.98 5.54 -34.90
N PRO A 152 18.20 6.17 -35.78
CA PRO A 152 18.07 5.71 -37.16
C PRO A 152 19.38 5.95 -37.89
N LYS A 153 19.80 4.95 -38.69
CA LYS A 153 20.87 5.08 -39.66
C LYS A 153 20.40 5.92 -40.85
#